data_aee799cc4354c562d06eebde7ec378b1
#
_entry.id   aee799cc4354c562d06eebde7ec378b1
#
_cell.length_a   1.000
_cell.length_b   1.000
_cell.length_c   1.000
_cell.angle_alpha   90.00
_cell.angle_beta   90.00
_cell.angle_gamma   90.00
#
_symmetry.space_group_name_H-M   'P 1'
#
loop_
_entity.id
_entity.type
_entity.pdbx_description
1 polymer ?
#
loop_
_entity_poly.entity_id
_entity_poly.type
_entity_poly.pdbx_seq_one_letter_code
_entity_poly.pdbx_strand_id
1 'polypeptide(L)'
;MSKRTIGMVLFILGLLAAVGELCQIDFPTVRWFFNTSRDVTMLGLHLDVSFFRFEVGKFHFLWFGWLSSALLMASGFWLVLRSFRDGPPNPVTLRRIKRFKEIKRGYYSYLILLGLLLLAALDQVVVGNEALAVRYKGQWSFPAFSPKVIKGADFGIGGALADAPVDYRMLKKRLKDEKQVSKGRVILPLIPFAPTNDTLGPRSMEMVLHDGKYSESGSRSPYYGLAAKYHDVDEGKFHMRYTLRNGVFSGAVDGRDKNGELVYTAKYVNGELVNGSYNGEGKVEDFLAMESSELRALKYHPAPPIFEEKNWLGTTSQGSDVVAYLYGGLQVNFKAAIIYLPIVFFIGIVLGMLMGYLGGLFDLVMDRLIEVFSNMPFLFVVIIFSSMVPDRYKGLPVILTIFILFGWMGITSLMRTAAYRDKERDYIAAARVLGAGTSRIIFRHLLPNTVSIIVTLIPFTMSTLISSLTALDYLGFGLPPEYATWGRLLNDGLSNLSAPWLVSSTFFVLVGLLILITFIGEAVREAFDPKKHSYYR
;
A
#
# COMPACT_ATOMS: atom_id res chain seq x y z
N MET A 1 -4.20 -3.32 27.58
CA MET A 1 -5.53 -2.70 27.70
C MET A 1 -6.51 -3.74 28.26
N SER A 2 -7.44 -3.32 29.12
CA SER A 2 -8.49 -4.21 29.60
C SER A 2 -9.47 -4.53 28.45
N LYS A 3 -10.20 -5.67 28.52
CA LYS A 3 -11.27 -6.00 27.55
C LYS A 3 -12.28 -4.87 27.45
N ARG A 4 -12.58 -4.22 28.57
CA ARG A 4 -13.45 -3.05 28.65
C ARG A 4 -12.91 -1.87 27.85
N THR A 5 -11.62 -1.56 27.98
CA THR A 5 -10.97 -0.46 27.23
C THR A 5 -10.96 -0.74 25.74
N ILE A 6 -10.63 -1.98 25.33
CA ILE A 6 -10.66 -2.38 23.91
C ILE A 6 -12.09 -2.26 23.35
N GLY A 7 -13.07 -2.78 24.10
CA GLY A 7 -14.47 -2.71 23.70
C GLY A 7 -15.00 -1.28 23.56
N MET A 8 -14.62 -0.39 24.50
CA MET A 8 -14.96 1.03 24.41
C MET A 8 -14.32 1.70 23.19
N VAL A 9 -13.03 1.42 22.92
CA VAL A 9 -12.33 1.99 21.75
C VAL A 9 -13.00 1.52 20.45
N LEU A 10 -13.30 0.23 20.32
CA LEU A 10 -13.99 -0.29 19.12
C LEU A 10 -15.39 0.32 18.96
N PHE A 11 -16.14 0.47 20.05
CA PHE A 11 -17.46 1.08 20.02
C PHE A 11 -17.39 2.56 19.59
N ILE A 12 -16.46 3.33 20.15
CA ILE A 12 -16.25 4.74 19.79
C ILE A 12 -15.80 4.86 18.33
N LEU A 13 -14.87 4.01 17.86
CA LEU A 13 -14.46 3.99 16.47
C LEU A 13 -15.62 3.66 15.52
N GLY A 14 -16.46 2.69 15.88
CA GLY A 14 -17.67 2.37 15.13
C GLY A 14 -18.69 3.52 15.10
N LEU A 15 -18.84 4.23 16.21
CA LEU A 15 -19.72 5.40 16.30
C LEU A 15 -19.18 6.57 15.45
N LEU A 16 -17.88 6.86 15.53
CA LEU A 16 -17.24 7.87 14.69
C LEU A 16 -17.36 7.53 13.21
N ALA A 17 -17.19 6.25 12.86
CA ALA A 17 -17.39 5.77 11.48
C ALA A 17 -18.83 6.01 11.00
N ALA A 18 -19.83 5.70 11.84
CA ALA A 18 -21.25 5.93 11.51
C ALA A 18 -21.56 7.42 11.35
N VAL A 19 -21.02 8.27 12.23
CA VAL A 19 -21.15 9.74 12.12
C VAL A 19 -20.46 10.25 10.84
N GLY A 20 -19.28 9.74 10.52
CA GLY A 20 -18.58 10.08 9.27
C GLY A 20 -19.42 9.74 8.04
N GLU A 21 -20.02 8.55 7.99
CA GLU A 21 -20.94 8.16 6.90
C GLU A 21 -22.15 9.10 6.81
N LEU A 22 -22.77 9.47 7.94
CA LEU A 22 -23.89 10.43 7.98
C LEU A 22 -23.50 11.81 7.47
N CYS A 23 -22.32 12.29 7.85
CA CYS A 23 -21.81 13.61 7.44
C CYS A 23 -21.17 13.59 6.05
N GLN A 24 -21.10 12.45 5.37
CA GLN A 24 -20.37 12.25 4.12
C GLN A 24 -18.89 12.69 4.21
N ILE A 25 -18.29 12.47 5.37
CA ILE A 25 -16.87 12.71 5.63
C ILE A 25 -16.17 11.35 5.53
N ASP A 26 -15.20 11.24 4.63
CA ASP A 26 -14.32 10.08 4.57
C ASP A 26 -13.38 10.10 5.78
N PHE A 27 -13.72 9.34 6.81
CA PHE A 27 -12.93 9.19 8.03
C PHE A 27 -12.03 7.94 7.96
N PRO A 28 -10.90 7.87 8.69
CA PRO A 28 -10.05 6.67 8.77
C PRO A 28 -10.78 5.51 9.47
N THR A 29 -11.75 4.94 8.77
CA THR A 29 -12.55 3.80 9.17
C THR A 29 -12.04 2.54 8.47
N VAL A 30 -12.66 1.39 8.75
CA VAL A 30 -12.39 0.16 8.01
C VAL A 30 -12.62 0.35 6.51
N ARG A 31 -13.65 1.11 6.14
CA ARG A 31 -13.91 1.49 4.74
C ARG A 31 -12.75 2.28 4.16
N TRP A 32 -12.25 3.29 4.86
CA TRP A 32 -11.15 4.11 4.41
C TRP A 32 -9.85 3.31 4.24
N PHE A 33 -9.54 2.42 5.19
CA PHE A 33 -8.42 1.51 5.10
C PHE A 33 -8.49 0.60 3.87
N PHE A 34 -9.70 0.13 3.49
CA PHE A 34 -9.90 -0.72 2.32
C PHE A 34 -10.15 0.06 1.02
N ASN A 35 -10.44 1.35 1.06
CA ASN A 35 -10.70 2.21 -0.09
C ASN A 35 -9.48 3.09 -0.42
N THR A 36 -8.33 2.47 -0.59
CA THR A 36 -7.02 3.17 -0.73
C THR A 36 -6.78 3.85 -2.06
N SER A 37 -7.57 3.56 -3.05
CA SER A 37 -7.71 4.44 -4.19
C SER A 37 -9.19 4.54 -4.50
N ARG A 38 -9.69 5.72 -4.75
CA ARG A 38 -11.07 5.93 -5.19
C ARG A 38 -11.42 5.16 -6.45
N ASP A 39 -10.43 4.66 -7.16
CA ASP A 39 -10.52 3.95 -8.42
C ASP A 39 -10.39 2.43 -8.29
N VAL A 40 -9.92 1.90 -7.17
CA VAL A 40 -9.86 0.45 -6.96
C VAL A 40 -11.14 0.02 -6.27
N THR A 41 -12.14 -0.36 -7.05
CA THR A 41 -13.29 -1.08 -6.53
C THR A 41 -12.81 -2.30 -5.75
N MET A 42 -13.22 -2.40 -4.51
CA MET A 42 -12.75 -3.35 -3.48
C MET A 42 -12.74 -4.83 -3.90
N LEU A 43 -13.35 -5.16 -5.02
CA LEU A 43 -13.53 -6.54 -5.49
C LEU A 43 -12.91 -6.82 -6.86
N GLY A 44 -12.32 -5.84 -7.56
CA GLY A 44 -11.93 -6.07 -8.97
C GLY A 44 -13.12 -6.54 -9.83
N LEU A 45 -14.24 -6.80 -9.19
CA LEU A 45 -15.52 -6.99 -9.81
C LEU A 45 -16.05 -5.57 -10.04
N HIS A 46 -16.32 -5.21 -11.30
CA HIS A 46 -17.35 -4.23 -11.61
C HIS A 46 -18.71 -4.81 -11.16
N LEU A 47 -18.82 -5.08 -9.87
CA LEU A 47 -20.11 -5.13 -9.24
C LEU A 47 -20.63 -3.72 -9.37
N ASP A 48 -21.68 -3.59 -10.15
CA ASP A 48 -22.41 -2.35 -10.28
C ASP A 48 -22.71 -1.88 -8.87
N VAL A 49 -21.94 -0.89 -8.39
CA VAL A 49 -22.00 -0.41 -7.01
C VAL A 49 -23.40 0.15 -6.71
N SER A 50 -24.21 0.37 -7.77
CA SER A 50 -25.61 0.72 -7.70
C SER A 50 -26.42 -0.31 -6.88
N PHE A 51 -26.08 -1.60 -6.90
CA PHE A 51 -26.76 -2.63 -6.09
C PHE A 51 -26.51 -2.48 -4.59
N PHE A 52 -25.37 -1.91 -4.17
CA PHE A 52 -25.03 -1.67 -2.77
C PHE A 52 -25.22 -0.20 -2.34
N ARG A 53 -25.74 0.62 -3.23
CA ARG A 53 -26.03 2.02 -2.99
C ARG A 53 -27.52 2.19 -2.80
N PHE A 54 -27.95 2.74 -1.66
CA PHE A 54 -29.33 3.19 -1.50
C PHE A 54 -29.35 4.70 -1.23
N GLU A 55 -30.40 5.33 -1.72
CA GLU A 55 -30.58 6.77 -1.60
C GLU A 55 -31.69 7.07 -0.58
N VAL A 56 -31.38 7.95 0.37
CA VAL A 56 -32.37 8.50 1.28
C VAL A 56 -32.33 10.02 1.14
N GLY A 57 -33.23 10.56 0.34
CA GLY A 57 -33.24 11.98 0.00
C GLY A 57 -32.01 12.38 -0.84
N LYS A 58 -31.17 13.28 -0.31
CA LYS A 58 -29.92 13.73 -0.97
C LYS A 58 -28.69 12.91 -0.57
N PHE A 59 -28.83 11.87 0.26
CA PHE A 59 -27.71 11.12 0.81
C PHE A 59 -27.54 9.79 0.08
N HIS A 60 -26.31 9.50 -0.32
CA HIS A 60 -25.90 8.23 -0.91
C HIS A 60 -25.18 7.39 0.15
N PHE A 61 -25.73 6.24 0.52
CA PHE A 61 -25.17 5.37 1.52
C PHE A 61 -24.54 4.12 0.90
N LEU A 62 -23.35 3.75 1.35
CA LEU A 62 -22.71 2.49 1.00
C LEU A 62 -22.94 1.47 2.10
N TRP A 63 -23.61 0.39 1.78
CA TRP A 63 -23.93 -0.71 2.71
C TRP A 63 -22.71 -1.21 3.48
N PHE A 64 -21.55 -1.27 2.80
CA PHE A 64 -20.31 -1.75 3.42
C PHE A 64 -19.81 -0.83 4.55
N GLY A 65 -19.89 0.47 4.39
CA GLY A 65 -19.53 1.43 5.44
C GLY A 65 -20.41 1.26 6.67
N TRP A 66 -21.73 1.16 6.48
CA TRP A 66 -22.69 0.92 7.55
C TRP A 66 -22.52 -0.44 8.21
N LEU A 67 -22.32 -1.51 7.42
CA LEU A 67 -22.10 -2.85 7.95
C LEU A 67 -20.82 -2.90 8.80
N SER A 68 -19.70 -2.31 8.34
CA SER A 68 -18.46 -2.27 9.09
C SER A 68 -18.58 -1.48 10.38
N SER A 69 -19.28 -0.34 10.36
CA SER A 69 -19.57 0.48 11.54
C SER A 69 -20.45 -0.27 12.55
N ALA A 70 -21.50 -0.94 12.07
CA ALA A 70 -22.37 -1.77 12.91
C ALA A 70 -21.61 -2.95 13.54
N LEU A 71 -20.75 -3.64 12.78
CA LEU A 71 -19.91 -4.73 13.30
C LEU A 71 -18.90 -4.23 14.34
N LEU A 72 -18.28 -3.08 14.14
CA LEU A 72 -17.39 -2.47 15.14
C LEU A 72 -18.14 -2.11 16.42
N MET A 73 -19.30 -1.47 16.30
CA MET A 73 -20.14 -1.13 17.47
C MET A 73 -20.64 -2.38 18.18
N ALA A 74 -21.15 -3.37 17.45
CA ALA A 74 -21.64 -4.62 18.03
C ALA A 74 -20.54 -5.41 18.74
N SER A 75 -19.36 -5.55 18.11
CA SER A 75 -18.20 -6.23 18.71
C SER A 75 -17.68 -5.48 19.93
N GLY A 76 -17.59 -4.15 19.85
CA GLY A 76 -17.20 -3.29 20.96
C GLY A 76 -18.16 -3.41 22.13
N PHE A 77 -19.46 -3.29 21.88
CA PHE A 77 -20.51 -3.45 22.88
C PHE A 77 -20.50 -4.85 23.52
N TRP A 78 -20.39 -5.89 22.69
CA TRP A 78 -20.30 -7.27 23.18
C TRP A 78 -19.07 -7.49 24.10
N LEU A 79 -17.91 -6.95 23.72
CA LEU A 79 -16.70 -7.02 24.57
C LEU A 79 -16.87 -6.28 25.90
N VAL A 80 -17.56 -5.12 25.89
CA VAL A 80 -17.87 -4.38 27.12
C VAL A 80 -18.83 -5.18 28.00
N LEU A 81 -19.94 -5.68 27.44
CA LEU A 81 -20.90 -6.52 28.18
C LEU A 81 -20.23 -7.78 28.76
N ARG A 82 -19.42 -8.45 27.94
CA ARG A 82 -18.69 -9.63 28.39
C ARG A 82 -17.71 -9.32 29.52
N SER A 83 -17.08 -8.13 29.49
CA SER A 83 -16.15 -7.73 30.55
C SER A 83 -16.80 -7.58 31.92
N PHE A 84 -18.11 -7.35 32.00
CA PHE A 84 -18.88 -7.33 33.25
C PHE A 84 -19.24 -8.75 33.74
N ARG A 85 -19.31 -9.73 32.82
CA ARG A 85 -19.60 -11.14 33.15
C ARG A 85 -18.35 -11.98 33.40
N ASP A 86 -17.21 -11.57 32.82
CA ASP A 86 -15.95 -12.28 32.97
C ASP A 86 -15.35 -11.98 34.36
N GLY A 87 -15.03 -13.03 35.10
CA GLY A 87 -14.21 -12.95 36.30
C GLY A 87 -12.79 -12.44 35.99
N PRO A 88 -11.92 -12.36 36.98
CA PRO A 88 -10.53 -11.92 36.79
C PRO A 88 -9.86 -12.72 35.68
N PRO A 89 -9.02 -12.08 34.84
CA PRO A 89 -8.38 -12.74 33.70
C PRO A 89 -7.54 -13.94 34.22
N ASN A 90 -7.57 -15.04 33.45
CA ASN A 90 -6.86 -16.27 33.78
C ASN A 90 -5.38 -15.98 34.11
N PRO A 91 -4.88 -16.38 35.29
CA PRO A 91 -3.52 -16.08 35.71
C PRO A 91 -2.46 -16.62 34.74
N VAL A 92 -2.74 -17.70 34.01
CA VAL A 92 -1.84 -18.26 32.99
C VAL A 92 -1.70 -17.26 31.80
N THR A 93 -2.81 -16.67 31.35
CA THR A 93 -2.78 -15.70 30.28
C THR A 93 -2.03 -14.43 30.68
N LEU A 94 -2.25 -13.95 31.90
CA LEU A 94 -1.50 -12.80 32.43
C LEU A 94 0.01 -13.04 32.49
N ARG A 95 0.43 -14.23 32.96
CA ARG A 95 1.84 -14.62 32.98
C ARG A 95 2.45 -14.65 31.58
N ARG A 96 1.75 -15.20 30.58
CA ARG A 96 2.20 -15.23 29.17
C ARG A 96 2.36 -13.83 28.60
N ILE A 97 1.41 -12.92 28.85
CA ILE A 97 1.50 -11.52 28.42
C ILE A 97 2.66 -10.80 29.10
N LYS A 98 2.83 -10.99 30.42
CA LYS A 98 3.96 -10.41 31.17
C LYS A 98 5.29 -10.86 30.56
N ARG A 99 5.44 -12.18 30.36
CA ARG A 99 6.64 -12.75 29.75
C ARG A 99 6.92 -12.23 28.34
N PHE A 100 5.90 -12.11 27.49
CA PHE A 100 6.06 -11.51 26.16
C PHE A 100 6.62 -10.07 26.25
N LYS A 101 6.15 -9.27 27.22
CA LYS A 101 6.67 -7.91 27.45
C LYS A 101 8.11 -7.89 27.96
N GLU A 102 8.55 -8.93 28.69
CA GLU A 102 9.92 -9.07 29.19
C GLU A 102 10.91 -9.40 28.06
N ILE A 103 10.44 -10.02 26.96
CA ILE A 103 11.24 -10.28 25.74
C ILE A 103 11.31 -9.01 24.91
N LYS A 104 12.25 -8.11 25.27
CA LYS A 104 12.34 -6.75 24.71
C LYS A 104 12.31 -6.71 23.18
N ARG A 105 13.08 -7.59 22.48
CA ARG A 105 13.14 -7.64 21.02
C ARG A 105 11.76 -7.84 20.38
N GLY A 106 10.98 -8.82 20.87
CA GLY A 106 9.64 -9.09 20.34
C GLY A 106 8.63 -8.01 20.72
N TYR A 107 8.71 -7.47 21.93
CA TYR A 107 7.80 -6.42 22.38
C TYR A 107 7.98 -5.11 21.61
N TYR A 108 9.24 -4.67 21.40
CA TYR A 108 9.48 -3.47 20.59
C TYR A 108 9.12 -3.69 19.12
N SER A 109 9.43 -4.87 18.56
CA SER A 109 8.99 -5.22 17.20
C SER A 109 7.47 -5.19 17.06
N TYR A 110 6.73 -5.66 18.06
CA TYR A 110 5.27 -5.57 18.11
C TYR A 110 4.77 -4.11 18.13
N LEU A 111 5.40 -3.24 18.92
CA LEU A 111 5.05 -1.82 18.96
C LEU A 111 5.33 -1.11 17.63
N ILE A 112 6.46 -1.43 17.00
CA ILE A 112 6.81 -0.89 15.68
C ILE A 112 5.80 -1.38 14.63
N LEU A 113 5.47 -2.68 14.61
CA LEU A 113 4.49 -3.24 13.68
C LEU A 113 3.10 -2.60 13.87
N LEU A 114 2.68 -2.38 15.13
CA LEU A 114 1.43 -1.68 15.43
C LEU A 114 1.48 -0.23 14.94
N GLY A 115 2.61 0.46 15.12
CA GLY A 115 2.84 1.80 14.58
C GLY A 115 2.77 1.84 13.05
N LEU A 116 3.38 0.87 12.37
CA LEU A 116 3.30 0.72 10.91
C LEU A 116 1.87 0.43 10.43
N LEU A 117 1.11 -0.38 11.16
CA LEU A 117 -0.29 -0.64 10.86
C LEU A 117 -1.15 0.63 11.02
N LEU A 118 -0.93 1.40 12.09
CA LEU A 118 -1.60 2.70 12.27
C LEU A 118 -1.20 3.69 11.18
N LEU A 119 0.09 3.73 10.83
CA LEU A 119 0.58 4.54 9.72
C LEU A 119 -0.13 4.16 8.41
N ALA A 120 -0.21 2.87 8.09
CA ALA A 120 -0.89 2.35 6.90
C ALA A 120 -2.41 2.65 6.90
N ALA A 121 -3.02 2.76 8.09
CA ALA A 121 -4.43 3.13 8.24
C ALA A 121 -4.69 4.63 8.06
N LEU A 122 -3.66 5.49 8.15
CA LEU A 122 -3.75 6.95 7.96
C LEU A 122 -3.52 7.33 6.48
N ASP A 123 -4.25 6.66 5.58
CA ASP A 123 -4.24 6.99 4.16
C ASP A 123 -4.57 8.48 3.94
N GLN A 124 -4.10 9.07 2.84
CA GLN A 124 -4.26 10.50 2.49
C GLN A 124 -3.76 11.52 3.56
N VAL A 125 -3.61 11.13 4.82
CA VAL A 125 -3.07 12.03 5.87
C VAL A 125 -1.54 12.07 5.83
N VAL A 126 -0.92 10.93 5.67
CA VAL A 126 0.54 10.79 5.64
C VAL A 126 1.06 10.82 4.22
N VAL A 127 0.47 10.02 3.34
CA VAL A 127 0.83 9.87 1.93
C VAL A 127 -0.42 10.01 1.09
N GLY A 128 -0.43 10.95 0.15
CA GLY A 128 -1.57 11.18 -0.74
C GLY A 128 -1.38 12.43 -1.59
N ASN A 129 -2.06 12.48 -2.73
CA ASN A 129 -2.03 13.63 -3.65
C ASN A 129 -3.10 14.68 -3.35
N GLU A 130 -4.02 14.41 -2.42
CA GLU A 130 -5.08 15.33 -2.04
C GLU A 130 -4.66 16.23 -0.87
N ALA A 131 -5.12 17.48 -0.88
CA ALA A 131 -4.84 18.39 0.21
C ALA A 131 -5.68 18.06 1.44
N LEU A 132 -5.05 18.08 2.61
CA LEU A 132 -5.74 17.93 3.90
C LEU A 132 -6.70 19.07 4.17
N ALA A 133 -6.30 20.30 3.81
CA ALA A 133 -7.14 21.48 3.93
C ALA A 133 -6.71 22.53 2.90
N VAL A 134 -7.68 23.16 2.27
CA VAL A 134 -7.50 24.28 1.36
C VAL A 134 -8.35 25.44 1.84
N ARG A 135 -7.74 26.61 1.99
CA ARG A 135 -8.44 27.87 2.20
C ARG A 135 -8.39 28.67 0.91
N TYR A 136 -9.54 28.94 0.32
CA TYR A 136 -9.67 29.75 -0.89
C TYR A 136 -10.82 30.73 -0.77
N LYS A 137 -10.59 32.01 -1.09
CA LYS A 137 -11.58 33.08 -0.93
C LYS A 137 -12.29 33.12 0.43
N GLY A 138 -11.54 32.75 1.50
CA GLY A 138 -12.06 32.75 2.87
C GLY A 138 -12.81 31.49 3.30
N GLN A 139 -13.14 30.58 2.38
CA GLN A 139 -13.78 29.31 2.67
C GLN A 139 -12.76 28.19 2.86
N TRP A 140 -13.02 27.29 3.80
CA TRP A 140 -12.24 26.08 4.03
C TRP A 140 -12.89 24.89 3.32
N SER A 141 -12.08 24.12 2.62
CA SER A 141 -12.43 22.82 2.06
C SER A 141 -11.43 21.77 2.51
N PHE A 142 -11.89 20.51 2.64
CA PHE A 142 -11.08 19.38 3.11
C PHE A 142 -11.11 18.25 2.07
N PRO A 143 -10.36 18.39 0.97
CA PRO A 143 -10.42 17.46 -0.15
C PRO A 143 -10.13 16.02 0.23
N ALA A 144 -9.07 15.77 1.03
CA ALA A 144 -8.68 14.43 1.47
C ALA A 144 -9.80 13.68 2.24
N PHE A 145 -10.72 14.41 2.84
CA PHE A 145 -11.84 13.87 3.64
C PHE A 145 -13.19 13.98 2.93
N SER A 146 -13.21 14.42 1.67
CA SER A 146 -14.43 14.58 0.88
C SER A 146 -14.55 13.49 -0.18
N PRO A 147 -15.70 12.82 -0.33
CA PRO A 147 -15.92 11.86 -1.40
C PRO A 147 -16.06 12.50 -2.78
N LYS A 148 -16.14 13.84 -2.85
CA LYS A 148 -16.28 14.59 -4.11
C LYS A 148 -14.92 14.89 -4.71
N VAL A 149 -14.76 14.58 -5.98
CA VAL A 149 -13.63 15.07 -6.78
C VAL A 149 -13.81 16.57 -7.01
N ILE A 150 -12.91 17.37 -6.47
CA ILE A 150 -12.93 18.83 -6.63
C ILE A 150 -12.22 19.17 -7.93
N LYS A 151 -12.88 19.99 -8.76
CA LYS A 151 -12.39 20.37 -10.09
C LYS A 151 -11.61 21.68 -10.07
N GLY A 152 -10.78 21.90 -11.08
CA GLY A 152 -10.00 23.13 -11.24
C GLY A 152 -10.84 24.40 -11.22
N ALA A 153 -12.04 24.35 -11.82
CA ALA A 153 -12.98 25.46 -11.82
C ALA A 153 -13.36 25.97 -10.42
N ASP A 154 -13.44 25.09 -9.41
CA ASP A 154 -13.77 25.45 -8.02
C ASP A 154 -12.72 26.37 -7.39
N PHE A 155 -11.49 26.33 -7.89
CA PHE A 155 -10.38 27.19 -7.45
C PHE A 155 -10.00 28.27 -8.48
N GLY A 156 -10.87 28.51 -9.48
CA GLY A 156 -10.64 29.53 -10.49
C GLY A 156 -9.54 29.18 -11.51
N ILE A 157 -9.25 27.89 -11.68
CA ILE A 157 -8.37 27.41 -12.75
C ILE A 157 -9.21 27.34 -14.03
N GLY A 158 -8.80 28.10 -15.05
CA GLY A 158 -9.48 28.15 -16.35
C GLY A 158 -8.85 27.23 -17.40
N GLY A 159 -9.43 27.22 -18.61
CA GLY A 159 -8.92 26.45 -19.74
C GLY A 159 -9.18 24.94 -19.62
N ALA A 160 -8.32 24.14 -20.25
CA ALA A 160 -8.46 22.68 -20.29
C ALA A 160 -8.40 22.00 -18.90
N LEU A 161 -7.84 22.66 -17.90
CA LEU A 161 -7.73 22.16 -16.53
C LEU A 161 -8.95 22.49 -15.66
N ALA A 162 -9.93 23.23 -16.16
CA ALA A 162 -11.12 23.61 -15.38
C ALA A 162 -11.95 22.40 -14.96
N ASP A 163 -12.12 21.42 -15.84
CA ASP A 163 -12.89 20.19 -15.59
C ASP A 163 -12.06 19.02 -15.06
N ALA A 164 -10.75 19.17 -15.03
CA ALA A 164 -9.84 18.14 -14.50
C ALA A 164 -9.78 18.16 -12.97
N PRO A 165 -9.44 17.03 -12.31
CA PRO A 165 -9.11 16.99 -10.90
C PRO A 165 -7.96 17.96 -10.58
N VAL A 166 -8.03 18.62 -9.41
CA VAL A 166 -7.03 19.63 -9.02
C VAL A 166 -5.71 18.97 -8.62
N ASP A 167 -4.60 19.41 -9.23
CA ASP A 167 -3.27 19.18 -8.64
C ASP A 167 -3.01 20.22 -7.53
N TYR A 168 -3.10 19.76 -6.28
CA TYR A 168 -2.94 20.64 -5.11
C TYR A 168 -1.50 21.12 -4.91
N ARG A 169 -0.50 20.49 -5.53
CA ARG A 169 0.90 20.95 -5.52
C ARG A 169 1.04 22.18 -6.40
N MET A 170 0.46 22.12 -7.62
CA MET A 170 0.40 23.28 -8.53
C MET A 170 -0.45 24.41 -7.93
N LEU A 171 -1.62 24.09 -7.34
CA LEU A 171 -2.46 25.09 -6.67
C LEU A 171 -1.70 25.79 -5.54
N LYS A 172 -0.89 25.05 -4.77
CA LYS A 172 -0.07 25.62 -3.69
C LYS A 172 0.99 26.59 -4.21
N LYS A 173 1.66 26.27 -5.34
CA LYS A 173 2.62 27.17 -6.01
C LYS A 173 1.91 28.44 -6.46
N ARG A 174 0.83 28.30 -7.22
CA ARG A 174 0.04 29.42 -7.75
C ARG A 174 -0.45 30.37 -6.64
N LEU A 175 -1.03 29.85 -5.56
CA LEU A 175 -1.49 30.67 -4.43
C LEU A 175 -0.35 31.34 -3.65
N LYS A 176 0.88 30.81 -3.75
CA LYS A 176 2.08 31.44 -3.17
C LYS A 176 2.57 32.60 -4.03
N ASP A 177 2.47 32.48 -5.34
CA ASP A 177 2.92 33.49 -6.29
C ASP A 177 1.90 34.65 -6.43
N GLU A 178 0.59 34.36 -6.33
CA GLU A 178 -0.51 35.33 -6.31
C GLU A 178 -0.74 36.01 -4.94
N LYS A 179 0.32 36.21 -4.14
CA LYS A 179 0.25 36.75 -2.76
C LYS A 179 -0.53 38.04 -2.60
N GLN A 180 -0.81 38.78 -3.66
CA GLN A 180 -1.52 40.07 -3.62
C GLN A 180 -3.05 39.95 -3.73
N VAL A 181 -3.61 38.82 -4.25
CA VAL A 181 -5.04 38.73 -4.61
C VAL A 181 -5.86 37.78 -3.72
N SER A 182 -5.28 36.73 -3.19
CA SER A 182 -6.04 35.85 -2.27
C SER A 182 -5.17 35.33 -1.13
N LYS A 183 -5.65 35.50 0.13
CA LYS A 183 -5.04 34.88 1.31
C LYS A 183 -5.34 33.35 1.30
N GLY A 184 -4.96 32.66 0.21
CA GLY A 184 -5.12 31.23 0.06
C GLY A 184 -4.07 30.46 0.85
N ARG A 185 -4.43 29.27 1.38
CA ARG A 185 -3.50 28.35 2.05
C ARG A 185 -3.86 26.91 1.69
N VAL A 186 -2.84 26.14 1.27
CA VAL A 186 -2.98 24.71 0.97
C VAL A 186 -2.11 23.92 1.94
N ILE A 187 -2.72 23.02 2.69
CA ILE A 187 -2.05 22.09 3.61
C ILE A 187 -2.03 20.72 2.92
N LEU A 188 -0.85 20.29 2.49
CA LEU A 188 -0.63 18.98 1.87
C LEU A 188 -0.26 17.93 2.91
N PRO A 189 -0.44 16.63 2.59
CA PRO A 189 0.14 15.53 3.34
C PRO A 189 1.66 15.67 3.53
N LEU A 190 2.22 14.84 4.42
CA LEU A 190 3.67 14.82 4.64
C LEU A 190 4.40 14.47 3.34
N ILE A 191 3.89 13.47 2.62
CA ILE A 191 4.33 13.02 1.30
C ILE A 191 3.18 13.29 0.33
N PRO A 192 3.27 14.38 -0.47
CA PRO A 192 2.16 14.84 -1.30
C PRO A 192 2.10 14.12 -2.66
N PHE A 193 2.27 12.82 -2.67
CA PHE A 193 2.25 11.95 -3.85
C PHE A 193 1.31 10.77 -3.61
N ALA A 194 0.59 10.33 -4.66
CA ALA A 194 -0.14 9.07 -4.59
C ALA A 194 0.81 7.89 -4.84
N PRO A 195 0.53 6.72 -4.26
CA PRO A 195 1.32 5.50 -4.52
C PRO A 195 1.34 5.06 -5.99
N THR A 196 0.21 5.24 -6.67
CA THR A 196 0.00 4.97 -8.09
C THR A 196 -0.80 6.11 -8.69
N ASN A 197 -0.93 6.18 -10.02
CA ASN A 197 -1.73 7.19 -10.74
C ASN A 197 -1.25 8.66 -10.55
N ASP A 198 -0.05 8.85 -10.02
CA ASP A 198 0.56 10.17 -9.84
C ASP A 198 1.96 10.13 -10.45
N THR A 199 2.00 10.30 -11.78
CA THR A 199 3.25 10.29 -12.52
C THR A 199 3.83 11.70 -12.57
N LEU A 200 5.03 11.84 -12.06
CA LEU A 200 5.78 13.08 -12.18
C LEU A 200 6.29 13.24 -13.62
N GLY A 201 6.20 14.44 -14.15
CA GLY A 201 6.83 14.77 -15.44
C GLY A 201 8.36 14.69 -15.38
N PRO A 202 9.04 14.74 -16.53
CA PRO A 202 10.50 14.79 -16.54
C PRO A 202 11.00 15.99 -15.71
N ARG A 203 12.04 15.77 -14.93
CA ARG A 203 12.60 16.81 -14.07
C ARG A 203 13.47 17.76 -14.86
N SER A 204 13.35 19.03 -14.58
CA SER A 204 14.22 20.07 -15.12
C SER A 204 15.14 20.61 -14.01
N MET A 205 16.45 20.52 -14.21
CA MET A 205 17.47 21.07 -13.29
C MET A 205 18.21 22.21 -13.98
N GLU A 206 18.51 23.27 -13.24
CA GLU A 206 19.30 24.38 -13.77
C GLU A 206 20.70 23.93 -14.18
N MET A 207 21.17 24.48 -15.31
CA MET A 207 22.48 24.20 -15.85
C MET A 207 23.36 25.42 -15.75
N VAL A 208 24.62 25.21 -15.47
CA VAL A 208 25.64 26.26 -15.39
C VAL A 208 26.71 25.98 -16.45
N LEU A 209 27.17 27.05 -17.12
CA LEU A 209 28.23 26.96 -18.10
C LEU A 209 29.58 27.21 -17.39
N HIS A 210 30.46 26.19 -17.38
CA HIS A 210 31.80 26.26 -16.85
C HIS A 210 32.79 25.89 -17.97
N ASP A 211 33.77 26.75 -18.22
CA ASP A 211 34.84 26.54 -19.23
C ASP A 211 34.27 26.08 -20.61
N GLY A 212 33.20 26.70 -21.06
CA GLY A 212 32.56 26.38 -22.32
C GLY A 212 31.79 25.05 -22.37
N LYS A 213 31.58 24.40 -21.20
CA LYS A 213 30.81 23.16 -21.05
C LYS A 213 29.69 23.33 -20.07
N TYR A 214 28.53 22.81 -20.43
CA TYR A 214 27.39 22.78 -19.54
C TYR A 214 27.49 21.68 -18.49
N SER A 215 27.23 22.01 -17.24
CA SER A 215 27.14 21.10 -16.10
C SER A 215 25.86 21.36 -15.32
N GLU A 216 25.38 20.41 -14.53
CA GLU A 216 24.28 20.63 -13.61
C GLU A 216 24.69 21.61 -12.50
N SER A 217 23.79 22.43 -12.03
CA SER A 217 24.01 23.31 -10.89
C SER A 217 24.47 22.49 -9.67
N GLY A 218 25.62 22.84 -9.11
CA GLY A 218 26.24 22.08 -8.01
C GLY A 218 27.18 20.94 -8.44
N SER A 219 27.28 20.62 -9.74
CA SER A 219 28.23 19.62 -10.28
C SER A 219 29.30 20.28 -11.13
N ARG A 220 30.55 19.78 -11.03
CA ARG A 220 31.64 20.20 -11.92
C ARG A 220 31.85 19.26 -13.13
N SER A 221 31.12 18.13 -13.15
CA SER A 221 31.23 17.17 -14.25
C SER A 221 30.41 17.63 -15.45
N PRO A 222 30.96 17.57 -16.67
CA PRO A 222 30.25 17.91 -17.89
C PRO A 222 28.98 17.05 -18.04
N TYR A 223 27.89 17.67 -18.45
CA TYR A 223 26.59 17.00 -18.56
C TYR A 223 26.51 16.10 -19.80
N TYR A 224 25.89 14.93 -19.63
CA TYR A 224 25.48 13.99 -20.68
C TYR A 224 23.99 13.74 -20.60
N GLY A 225 23.24 14.08 -21.63
CA GLY A 225 21.81 13.84 -21.65
C GLY A 225 21.02 14.88 -22.42
N LEU A 226 19.74 14.93 -22.16
CA LEU A 226 18.84 15.90 -22.78
C LEU A 226 18.75 17.17 -21.92
N ALA A 227 18.69 18.30 -22.57
CA ALA A 227 18.42 19.60 -21.95
C ALA A 227 17.39 20.36 -22.75
N ALA A 228 16.64 21.25 -22.13
CA ALA A 228 15.61 22.02 -22.78
C ALA A 228 15.60 23.49 -22.33
N LYS A 229 15.15 24.34 -23.24
CA LYS A 229 14.62 25.66 -22.95
C LYS A 229 13.12 25.63 -23.07
N TYR A 230 12.42 26.39 -22.25
CA TYR A 230 10.96 26.39 -22.19
C TYR A 230 10.40 27.73 -22.60
N HIS A 231 9.24 27.73 -23.25
CA HIS A 231 8.37 28.92 -23.35
C HIS A 231 7.76 29.25 -21.98
N ASP A 232 7.32 28.20 -21.29
CA ASP A 232 6.81 28.26 -19.94
C ASP A 232 7.28 27.01 -19.17
N VAL A 233 8.04 27.22 -18.09
CA VAL A 233 8.57 26.17 -17.25
C VAL A 233 7.47 25.49 -16.43
N ASP A 234 6.48 26.26 -15.96
CA ASP A 234 5.42 25.76 -15.10
C ASP A 234 4.38 24.95 -15.87
N GLU A 235 4.12 25.32 -17.13
CA GLU A 235 3.25 24.55 -18.06
C GLU A 235 4.02 23.40 -18.75
N GLY A 236 5.35 23.32 -18.61
CA GLY A 236 6.18 22.29 -19.25
C GLY A 236 6.27 22.43 -20.78
N LYS A 237 5.96 23.62 -21.34
CA LYS A 237 6.01 23.88 -22.77
C LYS A 237 7.42 24.14 -23.26
N PHE A 238 7.99 23.16 -23.96
CA PHE A 238 9.33 23.27 -24.53
C PHE A 238 9.36 24.29 -25.67
N HIS A 239 10.37 25.17 -25.65
CA HIS A 239 10.81 25.94 -26.81
C HIS A 239 11.81 25.14 -27.64
N MET A 240 12.93 24.73 -27.02
CA MET A 240 14.02 23.99 -27.67
C MET A 240 14.45 22.81 -26.79
N ARG A 241 14.71 21.67 -27.40
CA ARG A 241 15.27 20.51 -26.73
C ARG A 241 16.58 20.11 -27.39
N TYR A 242 17.64 19.97 -26.61
CA TYR A 242 19.01 19.72 -27.03
C TYR A 242 19.49 18.39 -26.49
N THR A 243 20.36 17.72 -27.27
CA THR A 243 21.16 16.62 -26.76
C THR A 243 22.56 17.16 -26.45
N LEU A 244 23.08 16.89 -25.25
CA LEU A 244 24.45 17.24 -24.83
C LEU A 244 25.28 15.99 -24.65
N ARG A 245 26.54 16.08 -25.10
CA ARG A 245 27.61 15.10 -24.83
C ARG A 245 28.82 15.84 -24.33
N ASN A 246 29.35 15.43 -23.18
CA ASN A 246 30.52 16.09 -22.55
C ASN A 246 30.29 17.61 -22.35
N GLY A 247 29.05 18.01 -22.02
CA GLY A 247 28.68 19.40 -21.77
C GLY A 247 28.55 20.29 -23.01
N VAL A 248 28.63 19.74 -24.24
CA VAL A 248 28.43 20.48 -25.49
C VAL A 248 27.29 19.92 -26.30
N PHE A 249 26.63 20.76 -27.09
CA PHE A 249 25.55 20.31 -27.97
C PHE A 249 26.06 19.28 -28.97
N SER A 250 25.49 18.08 -28.97
CA SER A 250 25.93 16.99 -29.84
C SER A 250 24.79 15.98 -30.03
N GLY A 251 24.11 16.06 -31.15
CA GLY A 251 22.98 15.20 -31.47
C GLY A 251 21.81 15.98 -32.06
N ALA A 252 20.63 15.40 -32.02
CA ALA A 252 19.41 16.01 -32.51
C ALA A 252 18.93 17.16 -31.61
N VAL A 253 18.40 18.20 -32.24
CA VAL A 253 17.73 19.33 -31.59
C VAL A 253 16.36 19.47 -32.20
N ASP A 254 15.35 19.61 -31.40
CA ASP A 254 13.99 19.90 -31.81
C ASP A 254 13.45 21.17 -31.15
N GLY A 255 12.75 21.99 -31.92
CA GLY A 255 12.12 23.21 -31.46
C GLY A 255 10.62 23.20 -31.75
N ARG A 256 9.84 23.68 -30.77
CA ARG A 256 8.38 23.72 -30.83
C ARG A 256 7.87 25.13 -30.65
N ASP A 257 6.77 25.45 -31.30
CA ASP A 257 6.07 26.71 -31.11
C ASP A 257 5.31 26.75 -29.76
N LYS A 258 4.66 27.88 -29.46
CA LYS A 258 3.85 28.04 -28.22
C LYS A 258 2.65 27.09 -28.14
N ASN A 259 2.21 26.53 -29.28
CA ASN A 259 1.12 25.56 -29.36
C ASN A 259 1.62 24.12 -29.16
N GLY A 260 2.97 23.91 -29.17
CA GLY A 260 3.60 22.60 -29.00
C GLY A 260 3.86 21.88 -30.32
N GLU A 261 3.64 22.51 -31.46
CA GLU A 261 3.93 21.93 -32.78
C GLU A 261 5.42 21.97 -33.10
N LEU A 262 5.94 20.89 -33.71
CA LEU A 262 7.34 20.77 -34.08
C LEU A 262 7.62 21.65 -35.32
N VAL A 263 8.35 22.75 -35.13
CA VAL A 263 8.65 23.72 -36.16
C VAL A 263 10.13 23.82 -36.55
N TYR A 264 11.02 23.34 -35.66
CA TYR A 264 12.46 23.37 -35.91
C TYR A 264 13.12 22.02 -35.62
N THR A 265 13.97 21.57 -36.54
CA THR A 265 14.82 20.39 -36.31
C THR A 265 16.25 20.70 -36.76
N ALA A 266 17.23 20.30 -35.98
CA ALA A 266 18.65 20.48 -36.29
C ALA A 266 19.49 19.33 -35.75
N LYS A 267 20.72 19.24 -36.26
CA LYS A 267 21.73 18.32 -35.75
C LYS A 267 23.03 19.08 -35.45
N TYR A 268 23.53 18.91 -34.23
CA TYR A 268 24.78 19.46 -33.78
C TYR A 268 25.81 18.35 -33.63
N VAL A 269 27.08 18.69 -33.87
CA VAL A 269 28.23 17.82 -33.60
C VAL A 269 29.29 18.67 -32.91
N ASN A 270 29.68 18.29 -31.68
CA ASN A 270 30.68 18.99 -30.86
C ASN A 270 30.43 20.50 -30.71
N GLY A 271 29.19 20.93 -30.65
CA GLY A 271 28.79 22.33 -30.48
C GLY A 271 28.50 23.07 -31.79
N GLU A 272 28.84 22.50 -32.95
CA GLU A 272 28.63 23.12 -34.24
C GLU A 272 27.36 22.59 -34.92
N LEU A 273 26.58 23.48 -35.56
CA LEU A 273 25.42 23.15 -36.34
C LEU A 273 25.80 22.52 -37.68
N VAL A 274 25.41 21.29 -37.91
CA VAL A 274 25.70 20.56 -39.16
C VAL A 274 24.57 20.76 -40.20
N ASN A 275 23.34 20.63 -39.78
CA ASN A 275 22.18 20.87 -40.62
C ASN A 275 20.96 21.29 -39.75
N GLY A 276 19.99 21.95 -40.35
CA GLY A 276 18.74 22.32 -39.70
C GLY A 276 17.66 22.62 -40.73
N SER A 277 16.39 22.41 -40.34
CA SER A 277 15.21 22.75 -41.09
C SER A 277 14.21 23.48 -40.21
N TYR A 278 13.52 24.44 -40.77
CA TYR A 278 12.48 25.22 -40.10
C TYR A 278 11.20 25.25 -40.96
N ASN A 279 10.08 24.83 -40.35
CA ASN A 279 8.78 24.75 -41.02
C ASN A 279 7.72 25.60 -40.28
N GLY A 280 8.14 26.53 -39.42
CA GLY A 280 7.23 27.43 -38.72
C GLY A 280 6.83 28.66 -39.52
N GLU A 281 5.92 29.44 -38.97
CA GLU A 281 5.55 30.75 -39.52
C GLU A 281 6.61 31.80 -39.20
N GLY A 282 7.02 32.61 -40.18
CA GLY A 282 8.03 33.66 -40.01
C GLY A 282 9.47 33.19 -40.26
N LYS A 283 10.45 34.02 -39.83
CA LYS A 283 11.87 33.73 -40.03
C LYS A 283 12.42 32.84 -38.93
N VAL A 284 13.33 31.94 -39.27
CA VAL A 284 14.01 31.05 -38.30
C VAL A 284 14.76 31.84 -37.24
N GLU A 285 15.32 33.00 -37.61
CA GLU A 285 16.05 33.87 -36.68
C GLU A 285 15.17 34.41 -35.57
N ASP A 286 13.91 34.78 -35.92
CA ASP A 286 12.92 35.28 -34.96
C ASP A 286 12.50 34.15 -33.96
N PHE A 287 12.38 32.90 -34.47
CA PHE A 287 12.08 31.75 -33.65
C PHE A 287 13.24 31.42 -32.66
N LEU A 288 14.46 31.46 -33.15
CA LEU A 288 15.64 31.20 -32.33
C LEU A 288 15.92 32.30 -31.30
N ALA A 289 15.55 33.56 -31.61
CA ALA A 289 15.63 34.72 -30.72
C ALA A 289 14.46 34.85 -29.75
N MET A 290 13.45 33.98 -29.86
CA MET A 290 12.25 34.03 -29.02
C MET A 290 12.66 33.93 -27.54
N GLU A 291 12.03 34.74 -26.69
CA GLU A 291 12.26 34.73 -25.26
C GLU A 291 11.90 33.36 -24.69
N SER A 292 12.85 32.74 -24.02
CA SER A 292 12.72 31.40 -23.44
C SER A 292 13.52 31.32 -22.13
N SER A 293 13.20 30.31 -21.32
CA SER A 293 13.91 30.07 -20.09
C SER A 293 15.41 29.79 -20.31
N GLU A 294 16.20 29.87 -19.25
CA GLU A 294 17.56 29.33 -19.26
C GLU A 294 17.56 27.84 -19.58
N LEU A 295 18.71 27.36 -20.10
CA LEU A 295 18.86 25.94 -20.42
C LEU A 295 18.78 25.10 -19.14
N ARG A 296 17.92 24.05 -19.16
CA ARG A 296 17.71 23.14 -18.04
C ARG A 296 17.97 21.72 -18.45
N ALA A 297 18.69 20.96 -17.63
CA ALA A 297 18.88 19.53 -17.83
C ALA A 297 17.55 18.80 -17.64
N LEU A 298 17.22 17.89 -18.57
CA LEU A 298 16.04 17.03 -18.50
C LEU A 298 16.43 15.66 -17.97
N LYS A 299 15.91 15.32 -16.81
CA LYS A 299 16.05 13.96 -16.27
C LYS A 299 14.73 13.22 -16.38
N TYR A 300 14.73 12.20 -17.21
CA TYR A 300 13.64 11.25 -17.28
C TYR A 300 13.71 10.27 -16.11
N HIS A 301 12.58 9.65 -15.83
CA HIS A 301 12.49 8.65 -14.79
C HIS A 301 13.20 7.33 -15.19
N PRO A 302 13.76 6.60 -14.22
CA PRO A 302 13.80 6.87 -12.77
C PRO A 302 14.74 8.02 -12.42
N ALA A 303 14.27 9.00 -11.61
CA ALA A 303 15.04 10.16 -11.21
C ALA A 303 15.53 10.01 -9.76
N PRO A 304 16.77 10.49 -9.45
CA PRO A 304 17.35 10.35 -8.11
C PRO A 304 16.59 11.15 -7.04
N PRO A 305 16.85 10.88 -5.75
CA PRO A 305 16.23 11.59 -4.63
C PRO A 305 16.47 13.10 -4.69
N ILE A 306 15.41 13.91 -4.44
CA ILE A 306 15.51 15.37 -4.26
C ILE A 306 14.69 15.75 -3.02
N PHE A 307 15.39 16.26 -1.98
CA PHE A 307 14.76 16.60 -0.69
C PHE A 307 13.86 17.84 -0.78
N GLU A 308 14.21 18.82 -1.60
CA GLU A 308 13.47 20.07 -1.78
C GLU A 308 12.05 19.84 -2.32
N GLU A 309 11.89 18.89 -3.23
CA GLU A 309 10.61 18.49 -3.81
C GLU A 309 9.87 17.43 -2.98
N LYS A 310 10.39 17.07 -1.80
CA LYS A 310 9.88 16.01 -0.93
C LYS A 310 9.93 14.60 -1.55
N ASN A 311 10.69 14.41 -2.60
CA ASN A 311 10.91 13.12 -3.24
C ASN A 311 12.17 12.46 -2.64
N TRP A 312 12.04 11.94 -1.43
CA TRP A 312 13.16 11.55 -0.59
C TRP A 312 13.92 10.32 -1.05
N LEU A 313 13.24 9.40 -1.75
CA LEU A 313 13.85 8.18 -2.29
C LEU A 313 13.82 8.13 -3.82
N GLY A 314 13.62 9.27 -4.49
CA GLY A 314 13.56 9.33 -5.93
C GLY A 314 12.26 8.80 -6.53
N THR A 315 12.27 8.48 -7.82
CA THR A 315 11.12 8.01 -8.58
C THR A 315 11.34 6.65 -9.19
N THR A 316 10.23 5.94 -9.45
CA THR A 316 10.17 4.72 -10.26
C THR A 316 10.42 5.04 -11.74
N SER A 317 10.59 4.03 -12.59
CA SER A 317 10.69 4.21 -14.04
C SER A 317 9.46 4.87 -14.67
N GLN A 318 8.30 4.71 -14.03
CA GLN A 318 7.03 5.32 -14.44
C GLN A 318 6.81 6.74 -13.87
N GLY A 319 7.75 7.25 -13.05
CA GLY A 319 7.65 8.58 -12.47
C GLY A 319 6.88 8.66 -11.14
N SER A 320 6.46 7.55 -10.55
CA SER A 320 5.83 7.55 -9.23
C SER A 320 6.87 7.77 -8.12
N ASP A 321 6.49 8.46 -7.05
CA ASP A 321 7.36 8.65 -5.89
C ASP A 321 7.61 7.32 -5.15
N VAL A 322 8.88 7.01 -4.87
CA VAL A 322 9.27 5.72 -4.28
C VAL A 322 8.76 5.57 -2.84
N VAL A 323 8.76 6.65 -2.03
CA VAL A 323 8.25 6.58 -0.65
C VAL A 323 6.74 6.34 -0.64
N ALA A 324 6.01 7.02 -1.51
CA ALA A 324 4.57 6.81 -1.68
C ALA A 324 4.29 5.37 -2.16
N TYR A 325 5.08 4.87 -3.10
CA TYR A 325 4.94 3.51 -3.62
C TYR A 325 5.21 2.45 -2.54
N LEU A 326 6.27 2.62 -1.73
CA LEU A 326 6.58 1.74 -0.59
C LEU A 326 5.47 1.74 0.45
N TYR A 327 4.89 2.91 0.73
CA TYR A 327 3.75 3.05 1.61
C TYR A 327 2.50 2.30 1.07
N GLY A 328 2.19 2.46 -0.22
CA GLY A 328 1.11 1.71 -0.85
C GLY A 328 1.32 0.19 -0.76
N GLY A 329 2.55 -0.29 -0.97
CA GLY A 329 2.92 -1.69 -0.78
C GLY A 329 2.74 -2.17 0.67
N LEU A 330 3.04 -1.32 1.66
CA LEU A 330 2.76 -1.62 3.06
C LEU A 330 1.26 -1.80 3.32
N GLN A 331 0.43 -0.92 2.76
CA GLN A 331 -1.03 -1.02 2.86
C GLN A 331 -1.56 -2.31 2.23
N VAL A 332 -1.11 -2.65 1.02
CA VAL A 332 -1.49 -3.89 0.32
C VAL A 332 -1.17 -5.11 1.16
N ASN A 333 0.04 -5.20 1.72
CA ASN A 333 0.46 -6.32 2.55
C ASN A 333 -0.36 -6.45 3.84
N PHE A 334 -0.67 -5.35 4.53
CA PHE A 334 -1.52 -5.40 5.74
C PHE A 334 -2.96 -5.76 5.42
N LYS A 335 -3.54 -5.25 4.33
CA LYS A 335 -4.88 -5.63 3.87
C LYS A 335 -4.94 -7.11 3.54
N ALA A 336 -3.95 -7.60 2.79
CA ALA A 336 -3.81 -9.00 2.47
C ALA A 336 -3.78 -9.86 3.75
N ALA A 337 -2.95 -9.49 4.73
CA ALA A 337 -2.83 -10.24 5.99
C ALA A 337 -4.13 -10.23 6.81
N ILE A 338 -4.82 -9.09 6.92
CA ILE A 338 -6.08 -8.96 7.67
C ILE A 338 -7.19 -9.81 7.07
N ILE A 339 -7.23 -9.97 5.75
CA ILE A 339 -8.23 -10.81 5.07
C ILE A 339 -7.82 -12.28 5.11
N TYR A 340 -6.59 -12.58 4.73
CA TYR A 340 -6.10 -13.94 4.55
C TYR A 340 -6.00 -14.73 5.85
N LEU A 341 -5.35 -14.16 6.89
CA LEU A 341 -5.05 -14.90 8.12
C LEU A 341 -6.32 -15.44 8.82
N PRO A 342 -7.38 -14.64 9.08
CA PRO A 342 -8.55 -15.17 9.77
C PRO A 342 -9.21 -16.32 9.00
N ILE A 343 -9.30 -16.22 7.67
CA ILE A 343 -10.00 -17.20 6.84
C ILE A 343 -9.20 -18.51 6.80
N VAL A 344 -7.89 -18.43 6.53
CA VAL A 344 -7.03 -19.62 6.41
C VAL A 344 -6.90 -20.34 7.75
N PHE A 345 -6.76 -19.56 8.86
CA PHE A 345 -6.74 -20.17 10.19
C PHE A 345 -8.09 -20.78 10.56
N PHE A 346 -9.20 -20.15 10.23
CA PHE A 346 -10.53 -20.72 10.48
C PHE A 346 -10.70 -22.05 9.77
N ILE A 347 -10.42 -22.11 8.46
CA ILE A 347 -10.51 -23.35 7.67
C ILE A 347 -9.55 -24.40 8.22
N GLY A 348 -8.29 -24.05 8.41
CA GLY A 348 -7.26 -24.99 8.86
C GLY A 348 -7.52 -25.56 10.26
N ILE A 349 -7.98 -24.73 11.20
CA ILE A 349 -8.33 -25.17 12.54
C ILE A 349 -9.54 -26.10 12.50
N VAL A 350 -10.62 -25.72 11.82
CA VAL A 350 -11.86 -26.51 11.79
C VAL A 350 -11.60 -27.88 11.16
N LEU A 351 -10.99 -27.89 9.96
CA LEU A 351 -10.69 -29.15 9.26
C LEU A 351 -9.68 -30.00 10.04
N GLY A 352 -8.59 -29.43 10.54
CA GLY A 352 -7.59 -30.18 11.29
C GLY A 352 -8.10 -30.78 12.59
N MET A 353 -8.94 -30.03 13.34
CA MET A 353 -9.57 -30.55 14.54
C MET A 353 -10.58 -31.68 14.23
N LEU A 354 -11.37 -31.53 13.16
CA LEU A 354 -12.31 -32.57 12.72
C LEU A 354 -11.55 -33.85 12.29
N MET A 355 -10.52 -33.73 11.46
CA MET A 355 -9.69 -34.85 11.02
C MET A 355 -9.08 -35.58 12.21
N GLY A 356 -8.42 -34.84 13.10
CA GLY A 356 -7.75 -35.45 14.27
C GLY A 356 -8.71 -36.07 15.28
N TYR A 357 -9.87 -35.44 15.51
CA TYR A 357 -10.85 -35.96 16.49
C TYR A 357 -11.67 -37.13 15.93
N LEU A 358 -12.25 -37.01 14.75
CA LEU A 358 -13.09 -38.06 14.14
C LEU A 358 -12.22 -39.26 13.67
N GLY A 359 -11.10 -38.99 13.01
CA GLY A 359 -10.26 -40.03 12.44
C GLY A 359 -10.94 -40.79 11.30
N GLY A 360 -10.57 -42.07 11.10
CA GLY A 360 -11.20 -42.99 10.17
C GLY A 360 -11.15 -42.54 8.70
N LEU A 361 -12.21 -42.81 7.95
CA LEU A 361 -12.27 -42.56 6.51
C LEU A 361 -12.18 -41.06 6.18
N PHE A 362 -12.83 -40.20 6.99
CA PHE A 362 -12.79 -38.76 6.79
C PHE A 362 -11.36 -38.20 6.88
N ASP A 363 -10.62 -38.62 7.88
CA ASP A 363 -9.23 -38.25 8.06
C ASP A 363 -8.35 -38.72 6.90
N LEU A 364 -8.52 -39.98 6.51
CA LEU A 364 -7.74 -40.58 5.43
C LEU A 364 -7.99 -39.89 4.08
N VAL A 365 -9.23 -39.60 3.72
CA VAL A 365 -9.56 -38.91 2.47
C VAL A 365 -9.02 -37.49 2.45
N MET A 366 -9.23 -36.73 3.54
CA MET A 366 -8.72 -35.36 3.64
C MET A 366 -7.19 -35.30 3.64
N ASP A 367 -6.53 -36.26 4.29
CA ASP A 367 -5.07 -36.36 4.30
C ASP A 367 -4.53 -36.60 2.89
N ARG A 368 -5.16 -37.48 2.10
CA ARG A 368 -4.80 -37.73 0.69
C ARG A 368 -5.00 -36.49 -0.18
N LEU A 369 -6.09 -35.74 0.03
CA LEU A 369 -6.30 -34.47 -0.67
C LEU A 369 -5.20 -33.46 -0.34
N ILE A 370 -4.87 -33.30 0.95
CA ILE A 370 -3.79 -32.41 1.40
C ILE A 370 -2.45 -32.86 0.80
N GLU A 371 -2.15 -34.16 0.80
CA GLU A 371 -0.91 -34.71 0.25
C GLU A 371 -0.78 -34.41 -1.25
N VAL A 372 -1.83 -34.62 -2.05
CA VAL A 372 -1.82 -34.33 -3.49
C VAL A 372 -1.52 -32.83 -3.74
N PHE A 373 -2.24 -31.94 -3.09
CA PHE A 373 -2.07 -30.49 -3.31
C PHE A 373 -0.77 -29.94 -2.70
N SER A 374 -0.31 -30.46 -1.57
CA SER A 374 0.92 -30.02 -0.92
C SER A 374 2.19 -30.42 -1.69
N ASN A 375 2.12 -31.45 -2.52
CA ASN A 375 3.22 -31.84 -3.40
C ASN A 375 3.37 -30.94 -4.63
N MET A 376 2.38 -30.09 -4.92
CA MET A 376 2.49 -29.10 -5.98
C MET A 376 3.25 -27.85 -5.46
N PRO A 377 4.26 -27.36 -6.20
CA PRO A 377 4.92 -26.12 -5.81
C PRO A 377 3.92 -24.96 -5.79
N PHE A 378 3.68 -24.42 -4.58
CA PHE A 378 2.62 -23.43 -4.33
C PHE A 378 2.62 -22.26 -5.31
N LEU A 379 3.79 -21.63 -5.58
CA LEU A 379 3.88 -20.50 -6.49
C LEU A 379 3.45 -20.86 -7.93
N PHE A 380 3.83 -22.04 -8.44
CA PHE A 380 3.41 -22.45 -9.78
C PHE A 380 1.89 -22.62 -9.89
N VAL A 381 1.27 -23.19 -8.85
CA VAL A 381 -0.19 -23.32 -8.80
C VAL A 381 -0.84 -21.94 -8.85
N VAL A 382 -0.36 -21.00 -8.01
CA VAL A 382 -0.90 -19.63 -7.98
C VAL A 382 -0.70 -18.92 -9.33
N ILE A 383 0.47 -19.06 -9.97
CA ILE A 383 0.75 -18.49 -11.29
C ILE A 383 -0.24 -19.02 -12.34
N ILE A 384 -0.46 -20.33 -12.38
CA ILE A 384 -1.41 -20.95 -13.33
C ILE A 384 -2.82 -20.39 -13.12
N PHE A 385 -3.32 -20.41 -11.88
CA PHE A 385 -4.66 -19.89 -11.59
C PHE A 385 -4.77 -18.39 -11.85
N SER A 386 -3.75 -17.60 -11.49
CA SER A 386 -3.71 -16.15 -11.75
C SER A 386 -3.71 -15.84 -13.25
N SER A 387 -2.99 -16.62 -14.06
CA SER A 387 -2.97 -16.43 -15.52
C SER A 387 -4.29 -16.79 -16.21
N MET A 388 -5.10 -17.66 -15.60
CA MET A 388 -6.45 -18.01 -16.11
C MET A 388 -7.48 -16.90 -15.84
N VAL A 389 -7.22 -16.02 -14.88
CA VAL A 389 -8.14 -14.92 -14.53
C VAL A 389 -7.99 -13.80 -15.56
N PRO A 390 -9.07 -13.39 -16.25
CA PRO A 390 -9.02 -12.22 -17.13
C PRO A 390 -8.61 -10.95 -16.38
N ASP A 391 -7.82 -10.06 -17.01
CA ASP A 391 -7.24 -8.87 -16.37
C ASP A 391 -8.28 -7.97 -15.70
N ARG A 392 -9.47 -7.85 -16.30
CA ARG A 392 -10.61 -7.07 -15.74
C ARG A 392 -11.08 -7.54 -14.35
N TYR A 393 -10.78 -8.79 -13.96
CA TYR A 393 -11.15 -9.36 -12.66
C TYR A 393 -9.96 -9.49 -11.72
N LYS A 394 -8.73 -9.22 -12.19
CA LYS A 394 -7.55 -9.26 -11.34
C LYS A 394 -7.64 -8.18 -10.28
N GLY A 395 -7.34 -8.56 -9.05
CA GLY A 395 -7.33 -7.66 -7.91
C GLY A 395 -6.97 -8.40 -6.63
N LEU A 396 -6.80 -7.67 -5.56
CA LEU A 396 -6.39 -8.24 -4.26
C LEU A 396 -7.31 -9.37 -3.78
N PRO A 397 -8.67 -9.27 -3.85
CA PRO A 397 -9.53 -10.35 -3.41
C PRO A 397 -9.38 -11.64 -4.21
N VAL A 398 -9.19 -11.54 -5.52
CA VAL A 398 -9.04 -12.73 -6.39
C VAL A 398 -7.72 -13.45 -6.09
N ILE A 399 -6.62 -12.69 -6.00
CA ILE A 399 -5.32 -13.26 -5.63
C ILE A 399 -5.39 -13.92 -4.25
N LEU A 400 -6.01 -13.25 -3.26
CA LEU A 400 -6.17 -13.82 -1.93
C LEU A 400 -7.07 -15.06 -1.92
N THR A 401 -8.09 -15.13 -2.77
CA THR A 401 -8.94 -16.33 -2.89
C THR A 401 -8.10 -17.52 -3.37
N ILE A 402 -7.22 -17.32 -4.36
CA ILE A 402 -6.30 -18.37 -4.81
C ILE A 402 -5.35 -18.79 -3.67
N PHE A 403 -4.78 -17.82 -2.94
CA PHE A 403 -3.92 -18.10 -1.78
C PHE A 403 -4.66 -18.86 -0.68
N ILE A 404 -5.90 -18.48 -0.38
CA ILE A 404 -6.74 -19.15 0.63
C ILE A 404 -7.04 -20.58 0.22
N LEU A 405 -7.33 -20.83 -1.06
CA LEU A 405 -7.66 -22.16 -1.58
C LEU A 405 -6.56 -23.21 -1.28
N PHE A 406 -5.32 -22.80 -1.20
CA PHE A 406 -4.17 -23.67 -0.95
C PHE A 406 -3.45 -23.42 0.39
N GLY A 407 -3.66 -22.29 1.03
CA GLY A 407 -2.90 -21.88 2.22
C GLY A 407 -3.30 -22.54 3.54
N TRP A 408 -4.47 -23.17 3.62
CA TRP A 408 -5.01 -23.78 4.84
C TRP A 408 -4.38 -25.12 5.20
N MET A 409 -3.76 -25.84 4.24
CA MET A 409 -3.32 -27.22 4.37
C MET A 409 -2.28 -27.41 5.48
N GLY A 410 -1.25 -26.55 5.55
CA GLY A 410 -0.22 -26.63 6.58
C GLY A 410 -0.76 -26.43 7.99
N ILE A 411 -1.71 -25.51 8.17
CA ILE A 411 -2.38 -25.27 9.44
C ILE A 411 -3.24 -26.47 9.81
N THR A 412 -3.95 -27.07 8.83
CA THR A 412 -4.76 -28.27 9.04
C THR A 412 -3.94 -29.45 9.55
N SER A 413 -2.78 -29.72 8.93
CA SER A 413 -1.90 -30.83 9.34
C SER A 413 -1.39 -30.64 10.78
N LEU A 414 -1.03 -29.42 11.16
CA LEU A 414 -0.61 -29.13 12.54
C LEU A 414 -1.75 -29.25 13.54
N MET A 415 -2.95 -28.77 13.21
CA MET A 415 -4.13 -28.89 14.07
C MET A 415 -4.62 -30.33 14.19
N ARG A 416 -4.56 -31.11 13.10
CA ARG A 416 -4.82 -32.55 13.09
C ARG A 416 -3.90 -33.28 14.10
N THR A 417 -2.60 -33.05 14.01
CA THR A 417 -1.61 -33.64 14.93
C THR A 417 -1.89 -33.26 16.38
N ALA A 418 -2.21 -32.00 16.64
CA ALA A 418 -2.57 -31.52 17.98
C ALA A 418 -3.85 -32.20 18.50
N ALA A 419 -4.87 -32.33 17.66
CA ALA A 419 -6.12 -32.98 18.01
C ALA A 419 -5.94 -34.48 18.28
N TYR A 420 -5.11 -35.19 17.49
CA TYR A 420 -4.76 -36.60 17.75
C TYR A 420 -4.11 -36.79 19.11
N ARG A 421 -3.14 -35.95 19.45
CA ARG A 421 -2.44 -36.02 20.74
C ARG A 421 -3.37 -35.75 21.92
N ASP A 422 -4.24 -34.73 21.78
CA ASP A 422 -5.04 -34.25 22.91
C ASP A 422 -6.37 -35.02 23.07
N LYS A 423 -6.87 -35.75 22.06
CA LYS A 423 -8.12 -36.57 22.15
C LYS A 423 -7.99 -37.78 23.10
N GLU A 424 -6.76 -38.27 23.33
CA GLU A 424 -6.46 -39.41 24.20
C GLU A 424 -6.30 -38.99 25.67
N ARG A 425 -6.46 -37.70 26.02
CA ARG A 425 -6.31 -37.20 27.38
C ARG A 425 -7.54 -37.48 28.23
N ASP A 426 -7.32 -37.74 29.53
CA ASP A 426 -8.35 -38.09 30.49
C ASP A 426 -9.52 -37.12 30.56
N TYR A 427 -9.26 -35.80 30.42
CA TYR A 427 -10.33 -34.81 30.46
C TYR A 427 -11.28 -34.89 29.25
N ILE A 428 -10.81 -35.42 28.12
CA ILE A 428 -11.68 -35.66 26.94
C ILE A 428 -12.48 -36.96 27.17
N ALA A 429 -11.85 -38.00 27.73
CA ALA A 429 -12.56 -39.23 28.11
C ALA A 429 -13.69 -38.92 29.11
N ALA A 430 -13.41 -38.12 30.15
CA ALA A 430 -14.41 -37.69 31.12
C ALA A 430 -15.55 -36.88 30.45
N ALA A 431 -15.23 -35.95 29.52
CA ALA A 431 -16.24 -35.20 28.81
C ALA A 431 -17.16 -36.08 27.96
N ARG A 432 -16.61 -37.15 27.33
CA ARG A 432 -17.41 -38.15 26.56
C ARG A 432 -18.36 -38.93 27.48
N VAL A 433 -17.88 -39.38 28.62
CA VAL A 433 -18.72 -40.09 29.59
C VAL A 433 -19.87 -39.21 30.09
N LEU A 434 -19.64 -37.90 30.25
CA LEU A 434 -20.65 -36.92 30.62
C LEU A 434 -21.59 -36.52 29.44
N GLY A 435 -21.50 -37.20 28.29
CA GLY A 435 -22.37 -36.98 27.12
C GLY A 435 -22.06 -35.74 26.30
N ALA A 436 -20.83 -35.24 26.34
CA ALA A 436 -20.44 -34.10 25.51
C ALA A 436 -20.38 -34.51 24.02
N GLY A 437 -21.13 -33.82 23.16
CA GLY A 437 -21.11 -34.01 21.71
C GLY A 437 -19.80 -33.51 21.07
N THR A 438 -19.49 -33.98 19.85
CA THR A 438 -18.27 -33.67 19.07
C THR A 438 -17.94 -32.17 19.02
N SER A 439 -18.91 -31.34 18.67
CA SER A 439 -18.70 -29.88 18.59
C SER A 439 -18.28 -29.29 19.94
N ARG A 440 -18.93 -29.72 21.04
CA ARG A 440 -18.57 -29.27 22.41
C ARG A 440 -17.13 -29.70 22.76
N ILE A 441 -16.74 -30.92 22.42
CA ILE A 441 -15.38 -31.42 22.68
C ILE A 441 -14.36 -30.62 21.89
N ILE A 442 -14.57 -30.41 20.61
CA ILE A 442 -13.65 -29.66 19.73
C ILE A 442 -13.51 -28.22 20.21
N PHE A 443 -14.63 -27.45 20.27
CA PHE A 443 -14.54 -26.01 20.51
C PHE A 443 -14.35 -25.62 21.98
N ARG A 444 -14.75 -26.45 22.93
CA ARG A 444 -14.70 -26.10 24.36
C ARG A 444 -13.55 -26.80 25.11
N HIS A 445 -13.04 -27.91 24.59
CA HIS A 445 -12.00 -28.69 25.25
C HIS A 445 -10.69 -28.75 24.46
N LEU A 446 -10.73 -29.12 23.15
CA LEU A 446 -9.51 -29.26 22.33
C LEU A 446 -8.95 -27.89 21.92
N LEU A 447 -9.77 -27.05 21.27
CA LEU A 447 -9.33 -25.78 20.72
C LEU A 447 -8.69 -24.83 21.77
N PRO A 448 -9.21 -24.66 23.00
CA PRO A 448 -8.56 -23.80 23.99
C PRO A 448 -7.16 -24.27 24.38
N ASN A 449 -6.89 -25.57 24.34
CA ASN A 449 -5.58 -26.13 24.66
C ASN A 449 -4.56 -25.96 23.54
N THR A 450 -5.02 -25.82 22.29
CA THR A 450 -4.15 -25.61 21.12
C THR A 450 -3.93 -24.14 20.76
N VAL A 451 -4.54 -23.19 21.48
CA VAL A 451 -4.38 -21.74 21.24
C VAL A 451 -2.91 -21.32 21.22
N SER A 452 -2.05 -21.93 22.04
CA SER A 452 -0.61 -21.64 22.05
C SER A 452 0.05 -21.92 20.71
N ILE A 453 -0.32 -22.99 20.03
CA ILE A 453 0.18 -23.36 18.71
C ILE A 453 -0.33 -22.33 17.69
N ILE A 454 -1.63 -22.03 17.71
CA ILE A 454 -2.27 -21.10 16.79
C ILE A 454 -1.61 -19.72 16.84
N VAL A 455 -1.48 -19.14 18.04
CA VAL A 455 -0.90 -17.80 18.24
C VAL A 455 0.57 -17.75 17.78
N THR A 456 1.31 -18.84 17.95
CA THR A 456 2.70 -18.94 17.49
C THR A 456 2.79 -18.98 15.95
N LEU A 457 1.83 -19.59 15.28
CA LEU A 457 1.84 -19.71 13.81
C LEU A 457 1.51 -18.41 13.08
N ILE A 458 0.69 -17.53 13.66
CA ILE A 458 0.21 -16.30 13.00
C ILE A 458 1.34 -15.45 12.40
N PRO A 459 2.40 -15.07 13.14
CA PRO A 459 3.48 -14.27 12.58
C PRO A 459 4.19 -14.96 11.41
N PHE A 460 4.48 -16.24 11.53
CA PHE A 460 5.18 -16.98 10.47
C PHE A 460 4.32 -17.13 9.21
N THR A 461 3.02 -17.39 9.35
CA THR A 461 2.09 -17.42 8.20
C THR A 461 1.98 -16.04 7.55
N MET A 462 2.00 -14.96 8.34
CA MET A 462 2.02 -13.59 7.80
C MET A 462 3.30 -13.33 6.99
N SER A 463 4.47 -13.73 7.49
CA SER A 463 5.75 -13.61 6.75
C SER A 463 5.72 -14.38 5.44
N THR A 464 5.19 -15.61 5.45
CA THR A 464 5.05 -16.43 4.25
C THR A 464 4.11 -15.77 3.23
N LEU A 465 2.98 -15.23 3.67
CA LEU A 465 2.04 -14.51 2.79
C LEU A 465 2.72 -13.32 2.10
N ILE A 466 3.39 -12.45 2.87
CA ILE A 466 4.06 -11.25 2.35
C ILE A 466 5.15 -11.65 1.33
N SER A 467 5.97 -12.64 1.66
CA SER A 467 7.03 -13.11 0.77
C SER A 467 6.48 -13.71 -0.52
N SER A 468 5.43 -14.54 -0.42
CA SER A 468 4.80 -15.17 -1.60
C SER A 468 4.08 -14.15 -2.48
N LEU A 469 3.39 -13.17 -1.89
CA LEU A 469 2.74 -12.09 -2.64
C LEU A 469 3.78 -11.23 -3.36
N THR A 470 4.87 -10.88 -2.67
CA THR A 470 5.98 -10.11 -3.26
C THR A 470 6.64 -10.87 -4.41
N ALA A 471 6.87 -12.18 -4.25
CA ALA A 471 7.45 -13.02 -5.31
C ALA A 471 6.52 -13.12 -6.54
N LEU A 472 5.22 -13.27 -6.31
CA LEU A 472 4.23 -13.32 -7.39
C LEU A 472 4.17 -12.01 -8.18
N ASP A 473 4.16 -10.88 -7.47
CA ASP A 473 4.20 -9.53 -8.08
C ASP A 473 5.51 -9.27 -8.82
N TYR A 474 6.64 -9.74 -8.28
CA TYR A 474 7.94 -9.65 -8.93
C TYR A 474 7.98 -10.40 -10.27
N LEU A 475 7.34 -11.56 -10.33
CA LEU A 475 7.22 -12.37 -11.54
C LEU A 475 6.17 -11.85 -12.54
N GLY A 476 5.40 -10.82 -12.19
CA GLY A 476 4.38 -10.21 -13.05
C GLY A 476 3.04 -10.92 -13.08
N PHE A 477 2.82 -11.91 -12.20
CA PHE A 477 1.57 -12.66 -12.09
C PHE A 477 0.69 -12.25 -10.90
N GLY A 478 1.09 -11.20 -10.19
CA GLY A 478 0.41 -10.71 -9.01
C GLY A 478 -0.69 -9.70 -9.30
N LEU A 479 -0.70 -8.64 -8.51
CA LEU A 479 -1.71 -7.58 -8.57
C LEU A 479 -1.54 -6.70 -9.83
N PRO A 480 -2.63 -6.12 -10.36
CA PRO A 480 -2.56 -5.23 -11.50
C PRO A 480 -1.85 -3.89 -11.18
N PRO A 481 -1.49 -3.08 -12.22
CA PRO A 481 -0.67 -1.85 -12.04
C PRO A 481 -1.24 -0.79 -11.10
N GLU A 482 -2.55 -0.78 -10.88
CA GLU A 482 -3.26 0.13 -9.98
C GLU A 482 -2.86 -0.07 -8.51
N TYR A 483 -2.26 -1.22 -8.18
CA TYR A 483 -1.73 -1.50 -6.86
C TYR A 483 -0.24 -1.22 -6.79
N ALA A 484 0.18 -0.42 -5.83
CA ALA A 484 1.59 -0.31 -5.48
C ALA A 484 2.03 -1.59 -4.77
N THR A 485 3.01 -2.31 -5.30
CA THR A 485 3.50 -3.55 -4.70
C THR A 485 5.03 -3.59 -4.65
N TRP A 486 5.57 -4.15 -3.57
CA TRP A 486 7.03 -4.23 -3.39
C TRP A 486 7.70 -5.16 -4.40
N GLY A 487 6.99 -6.21 -4.86
CA GLY A 487 7.52 -7.11 -5.88
C GLY A 487 7.74 -6.40 -7.22
N ARG A 488 6.77 -5.56 -7.64
CA ARG A 488 6.91 -4.76 -8.86
C ARG A 488 8.01 -3.72 -8.73
N LEU A 489 8.14 -3.07 -7.56
CA LEU A 489 9.20 -2.10 -7.33
C LEU A 489 10.59 -2.75 -7.36
N LEU A 490 10.74 -3.99 -6.86
CA LEU A 490 11.97 -4.79 -7.01
C LEU A 490 12.25 -5.11 -8.48
N ASN A 491 11.23 -5.51 -9.24
CA ASN A 491 11.38 -5.81 -10.67
C ASN A 491 11.79 -4.56 -11.45
N ASP A 492 11.17 -3.41 -11.18
CA ASP A 492 11.53 -2.12 -11.78
C ASP A 492 13.00 -1.75 -11.47
N GLY A 493 13.42 -1.89 -10.22
CA GLY A 493 14.79 -1.58 -9.82
C GLY A 493 15.84 -2.52 -10.41
N LEU A 494 15.55 -3.82 -10.56
CA LEU A 494 16.46 -4.77 -11.21
C LEU A 494 16.53 -4.56 -12.73
N SER A 495 15.47 -4.04 -13.32
CA SER A 495 15.45 -3.64 -14.74
C SER A 495 16.19 -2.31 -14.98
N ASN A 496 16.36 -1.49 -13.94
CA ASN A 496 16.98 -0.17 -13.98
C ASN A 496 18.15 -0.06 -12.97
N LEU A 497 19.25 -0.77 -13.21
CA LEU A 497 20.41 -0.83 -12.31
C LEU A 497 21.11 0.51 -12.09
N SER A 498 20.88 1.49 -12.97
CA SER A 498 21.32 2.88 -12.79
C SER A 498 20.61 3.62 -11.66
N ALA A 499 19.49 3.06 -11.16
CA ALA A 499 18.68 3.61 -10.08
C ALA A 499 18.73 2.70 -8.83
N PRO A 500 19.86 2.62 -8.12
CA PRO A 500 20.07 1.68 -7.02
C PRO A 500 19.13 1.92 -5.84
N TRP A 501 18.58 3.14 -5.71
CA TRP A 501 17.60 3.48 -4.66
C TRP A 501 16.31 2.65 -4.75
N LEU A 502 15.90 2.19 -5.95
CA LEU A 502 14.71 1.37 -6.12
C LEU A 502 14.85 0.00 -5.44
N VAL A 503 15.93 -0.71 -5.77
CA VAL A 503 16.18 -2.05 -5.18
C VAL A 503 16.49 -1.93 -3.70
N SER A 504 17.41 -1.02 -3.31
CA SER A 504 17.86 -0.92 -1.93
C SER A 504 16.74 -0.51 -0.99
N SER A 505 15.94 0.50 -1.32
CA SER A 505 14.82 0.93 -0.47
C SER A 505 13.78 -0.17 -0.28
N THR A 506 13.40 -0.85 -1.37
CA THR A 506 12.43 -1.95 -1.32
C THR A 506 12.96 -3.13 -0.51
N PHE A 507 14.22 -3.50 -0.72
CA PHE A 507 14.88 -4.58 0.03
C PHE A 507 14.88 -4.30 1.53
N PHE A 508 15.33 -3.12 1.95
CA PHE A 508 15.39 -2.78 3.38
C PHE A 508 14.02 -2.73 4.05
N VAL A 509 12.99 -2.23 3.35
CA VAL A 509 11.62 -2.19 3.87
C VAL A 509 11.05 -3.60 4.00
N LEU A 510 11.19 -4.43 2.96
CA LEU A 510 10.69 -5.81 2.97
C LEU A 510 11.40 -6.64 4.04
N VAL A 511 12.73 -6.67 4.04
CA VAL A 511 13.52 -7.45 5.00
C VAL A 511 13.30 -6.95 6.43
N GLY A 512 13.25 -5.63 6.62
CA GLY A 512 12.96 -5.01 7.91
C GLY A 512 11.60 -5.45 8.47
N LEU A 513 10.55 -5.45 7.65
CA LEU A 513 9.23 -5.92 8.06
C LEU A 513 9.24 -7.42 8.41
N LEU A 514 9.88 -8.26 7.58
CA LEU A 514 9.98 -9.70 7.84
C LEU A 514 10.75 -10.01 9.14
N ILE A 515 11.82 -9.27 9.43
CA ILE A 515 12.58 -9.38 10.69
C ILE A 515 11.70 -9.01 11.89
N LEU A 516 10.96 -7.90 11.81
CA LEU A 516 10.04 -7.49 12.89
C LEU A 516 9.00 -8.57 13.17
N ILE A 517 8.38 -9.12 12.13
CA ILE A 517 7.37 -10.18 12.25
C ILE A 517 8.00 -11.46 12.85
N THR A 518 9.20 -11.82 12.42
CA THR A 518 9.94 -12.98 12.93
C THR A 518 10.26 -12.82 14.43
N PHE A 519 10.75 -11.65 14.85
CA PHE A 519 11.02 -11.38 16.28
C PHE A 519 9.76 -11.45 17.14
N ILE A 520 8.61 -11.01 16.60
CA ILE A 520 7.32 -11.19 17.28
C ILE A 520 6.99 -12.67 17.39
N GLY A 521 7.15 -13.45 16.31
CA GLY A 521 6.88 -14.88 16.27
C GLY A 521 7.72 -15.65 17.28
N GLU A 522 9.02 -15.38 17.34
CA GLU A 522 9.93 -15.98 18.30
C GLU A 522 9.59 -15.62 19.76
N ALA A 523 9.28 -14.34 20.01
CA ALA A 523 8.91 -13.89 21.36
C ALA A 523 7.57 -14.50 21.81
N VAL A 524 6.60 -14.62 20.92
CA VAL A 524 5.34 -15.32 21.19
C VAL A 524 5.60 -16.79 21.48
N ARG A 525 6.39 -17.48 20.67
CA ARG A 525 6.77 -18.87 20.88
C ARG A 525 7.44 -19.06 22.27
N GLU A 526 8.39 -18.20 22.62
CA GLU A 526 9.08 -18.25 23.90
C GLU A 526 8.16 -17.96 25.10
N ALA A 527 7.22 -17.01 24.96
CA ALA A 527 6.27 -16.67 26.02
C ALA A 527 5.21 -17.77 26.25
N PHE A 528 4.91 -18.57 25.23
CA PHE A 528 3.94 -19.67 25.32
C PHE A 528 4.57 -21.04 25.57
N ASP A 529 5.90 -21.17 25.59
CA ASP A 529 6.61 -22.44 25.87
C ASP A 529 6.44 -22.87 27.32
N PRO A 530 5.82 -24.04 27.60
CA PRO A 530 5.60 -24.53 28.94
C PRO A 530 6.86 -25.11 29.58
N LYS A 531 7.86 -25.56 28.79
CA LYS A 531 9.03 -26.30 29.29
C LYS A 531 9.97 -25.46 30.15
N LYS A 532 10.06 -24.17 29.96
CA LYS A 532 10.88 -23.27 30.79
C LYS A 532 10.31 -23.04 32.19
N HIS A 533 9.14 -23.60 32.53
CA HIS A 533 8.55 -23.51 33.87
C HIS A 533 8.88 -24.66 34.79
N SER A 534 9.50 -25.74 34.31
CA SER A 534 9.80 -26.94 35.12
C SER A 534 11.19 -26.95 35.74
N TYR A 535 12.04 -25.96 35.47
CA TYR A 535 13.43 -25.94 36.01
C TYR A 535 13.61 -25.18 37.33
N TYR A 536 12.57 -24.60 37.90
CA TYR A 536 12.62 -23.93 39.21
C TYR A 536 11.46 -24.38 40.11
N ARG A 537 11.49 -25.64 40.48
CA ARG A 537 10.87 -26.16 41.71
C ARG A 537 11.82 -27.13 42.39
#